data_0f4e6947d46da39bdf8b3f867bc66481
#
_entry.id   0f4e6947d46da39bdf8b3f867bc66481
#
_cell.length_a   1.000
_cell.length_b   1.000
_cell.length_c   1.000
_cell.angle_alpha   90.00
_cell.angle_beta   90.00
_cell.angle_gamma   90.00
#
_symmetry.space_group_name_H-M   'P 1'
#
loop_
_entity.id
_entity.type
_entity.pdbx_description
1 polymer ?
#
loop_
_entity_poly.entity_id
_entity_poly.type
_entity_poly.pdbx_seq_one_letter_code
_entity_poly.pdbx_strand_id
1 'polypeptide(L)'
;MIDLPWDLEWVESDIQESLLEYEGWSPMGAGHGVGGEHVERFSGVLPESVLYVWRRFGFDGFADGRFWITDPLVWAPVVDAWLEGTALPFPDQRWWCLNRTAMGDMQLWGEISGPALDVDPILGTLWPSAGDAADMDNFVMRERMGCLTFTSPLKDSFEDEVSGRLVVDEAIERLGPVGEGQVYGFTPAYCFTGRMEARLLGVEDAIAHLVFLAQAQDHQLGQDFSAAAAQIAAQIATDDGGESPGGSGGDGGGSGGDGGGDGGGVW
;
A
#
# COMPACT_ATOMS: atom_id res chain seq x y z
N MET A 1 -3.38 7.73 -24.74
CA MET A 1 -3.90 7.86 -23.37
C MET A 1 -5.10 6.93 -23.31
N ILE A 2 -5.05 5.88 -22.52
CA ILE A 2 -6.20 4.97 -22.34
C ILE A 2 -7.20 5.76 -21.49
N ASP A 3 -8.41 5.95 -22.02
CA ASP A 3 -9.49 6.60 -21.29
C ASP A 3 -9.97 5.60 -20.23
N LEU A 4 -9.43 5.71 -19.02
CA LEU A 4 -9.78 4.80 -17.92
C LEU A 4 -11.09 5.30 -17.30
N PRO A 5 -12.15 4.50 -17.29
CA PRO A 5 -13.40 4.91 -16.71
C PRO A 5 -13.24 5.14 -15.20
N TRP A 6 -13.91 6.17 -14.70
CA TRP A 6 -14.18 6.34 -13.28
C TRP A 6 -15.64 6.75 -13.10
N ASP A 7 -16.36 5.94 -12.37
CA ASP A 7 -17.68 6.20 -11.83
C ASP A 7 -17.92 5.24 -10.66
N LEU A 8 -19.03 5.38 -9.98
CA LEU A 8 -19.37 4.51 -8.84
C LEU A 8 -19.63 3.05 -9.25
N GLU A 9 -19.99 2.78 -10.50
CA GLU A 9 -20.15 1.41 -11.02
C GLU A 9 -18.78 0.73 -11.11
N TRP A 10 -17.77 1.46 -11.59
CA TRP A 10 -16.40 0.96 -11.61
C TRP A 10 -15.87 0.69 -10.19
N VAL A 11 -16.10 1.62 -9.23
CA VAL A 11 -15.67 1.44 -7.83
C VAL A 11 -16.30 0.17 -7.24
N GLU A 12 -17.60 -0.04 -7.47
CA GLU A 12 -18.30 -1.23 -6.99
C GLU A 12 -17.76 -2.52 -7.62
N SER A 13 -17.46 -2.49 -8.94
CA SER A 13 -16.86 -3.63 -9.65
C SER A 13 -15.47 -3.96 -9.09
N ASP A 14 -14.64 -2.94 -8.87
CA ASP A 14 -13.29 -3.13 -8.34
C ASP A 14 -13.31 -3.68 -6.90
N ILE A 15 -14.22 -3.19 -6.05
CA ILE A 15 -14.45 -3.76 -4.71
C ILE A 15 -14.83 -5.25 -4.82
N GLN A 16 -15.78 -5.56 -5.68
CA GLN A 16 -16.26 -6.94 -5.83
C GLN A 16 -15.17 -7.87 -6.38
N GLU A 17 -14.51 -7.47 -7.45
CA GLU A 17 -13.53 -8.30 -8.15
C GLU A 17 -12.21 -8.39 -7.40
N SER A 18 -11.68 -7.27 -6.90
CA SER A 18 -10.36 -7.22 -6.29
C SER A 18 -10.39 -7.59 -4.80
N LEU A 19 -11.22 -6.93 -3.98
CA LEU A 19 -11.22 -7.16 -2.54
C LEU A 19 -11.97 -8.43 -2.14
N LEU A 20 -13.22 -8.59 -2.62
CA LEU A 20 -14.10 -9.66 -2.14
C LEU A 20 -13.84 -10.99 -2.84
N GLU A 21 -13.57 -11.01 -4.16
CA GLU A 21 -13.36 -12.23 -4.92
C GLU A 21 -11.88 -12.63 -5.03
N TYR A 22 -11.01 -11.73 -5.50
CA TYR A 22 -9.59 -12.07 -5.71
C TYR A 22 -8.86 -12.23 -4.38
N GLU A 23 -8.96 -11.28 -3.47
CA GLU A 23 -8.37 -11.39 -2.13
C GLU A 23 -9.18 -12.35 -1.25
N GLY A 24 -10.48 -12.53 -1.52
CA GLY A 24 -11.37 -13.34 -0.71
C GLY A 24 -11.67 -12.72 0.66
N TRP A 25 -11.50 -11.41 0.81
CA TRP A 25 -11.63 -10.72 2.07
C TRP A 25 -13.04 -10.20 2.28
N SER A 26 -13.73 -10.75 3.27
CA SER A 26 -15.07 -10.32 3.66
C SER A 26 -15.03 -9.37 4.85
N PRO A 27 -15.95 -8.38 4.92
CA PRO A 27 -16.07 -7.50 6.08
C PRO A 27 -16.46 -8.29 7.33
N MET A 28 -15.90 -7.92 8.47
CA MET A 28 -16.13 -8.59 9.76
C MET A 28 -17.45 -8.15 10.43
N GLY A 29 -17.98 -6.98 10.08
CA GLY A 29 -19.13 -6.37 10.76
C GLY A 29 -18.83 -5.99 12.20
N ALA A 30 -17.56 -5.73 12.52
CA ALA A 30 -17.06 -5.44 13.85
C ALA A 30 -16.70 -3.97 14.06
N GLY A 31 -16.67 -3.19 12.99
CA GLY A 31 -16.41 -1.75 13.01
C GLY A 31 -17.66 -0.91 13.21
N HIS A 32 -17.50 0.39 13.14
CA HIS A 32 -18.63 1.32 13.25
C HIS A 32 -18.94 2.03 11.93
N GLY A 33 -20.18 2.48 11.78
CA GLY A 33 -20.64 3.18 10.57
C GLY A 33 -20.12 4.61 10.50
N VAL A 34 -20.00 5.12 9.30
CA VAL A 34 -19.58 6.51 9.04
C VAL A 34 -20.74 7.47 9.29
N GLY A 35 -20.53 8.48 10.14
CA GLY A 35 -21.48 9.55 10.39
C GLY A 35 -21.52 10.57 9.24
N GLY A 36 -22.65 11.27 9.09
CA GLY A 36 -22.81 12.35 8.09
C GLY A 36 -21.76 13.44 8.23
N GLU A 37 -21.33 13.75 9.45
CA GLU A 37 -20.30 14.73 9.75
C GLU A 37 -18.90 14.36 9.17
N HIS A 38 -18.57 13.06 9.13
CA HIS A 38 -17.34 12.58 8.47
C HIS A 38 -17.42 12.83 6.96
N VAL A 39 -18.55 12.49 6.35
CA VAL A 39 -18.76 12.70 4.91
C VAL A 39 -18.69 14.18 4.57
N GLU A 40 -19.34 15.05 5.34
CA GLU A 40 -19.28 16.50 5.12
C GLU A 40 -17.87 17.05 5.28
N ARG A 41 -17.14 16.60 6.30
CA ARG A 41 -15.78 17.07 6.58
C ARG A 41 -14.80 16.69 5.49
N PHE A 42 -14.90 15.49 4.93
CA PHE A 42 -13.94 14.97 3.95
C PHE A 42 -14.39 15.13 2.50
N SER A 43 -15.61 15.59 2.25
CA SER A 43 -16.07 15.93 0.90
C SER A 43 -15.20 17.04 0.29
N GLY A 44 -14.65 16.77 -0.90
CA GLY A 44 -13.69 17.65 -1.58
C GLY A 44 -12.26 17.63 -1.00
N VAL A 45 -12.02 16.94 0.10
CA VAL A 45 -10.67 16.67 0.67
C VAL A 45 -10.15 15.33 0.19
N LEU A 46 -10.95 14.28 0.41
CA LEU A 46 -10.68 12.93 -0.09
C LEU A 46 -11.46 12.65 -1.38
N PRO A 47 -11.03 11.66 -2.18
CA PRO A 47 -11.80 11.18 -3.34
C PRO A 47 -13.20 10.71 -2.96
N GLU A 48 -14.15 10.86 -3.88
CA GLU A 48 -15.50 10.30 -3.70
C GLU A 48 -15.51 8.77 -3.61
N SER A 49 -14.56 8.11 -4.25
CA SER A 49 -14.33 6.66 -4.14
C SER A 49 -14.04 6.23 -2.70
N VAL A 50 -13.22 6.99 -1.96
CA VAL A 50 -12.95 6.76 -0.53
C VAL A 50 -14.24 6.91 0.28
N LEU A 51 -14.98 8.00 0.05
CA LEU A 51 -16.25 8.24 0.75
C LEU A 51 -17.31 7.18 0.41
N TYR A 52 -17.27 6.63 -0.82
CA TYR A 52 -18.13 5.52 -1.22
C TYR A 52 -17.81 4.25 -0.42
N VAL A 53 -16.52 3.87 -0.33
CA VAL A 53 -16.08 2.72 0.46
C VAL A 53 -16.49 2.86 1.92
N TRP A 54 -16.32 4.06 2.51
CA TRP A 54 -16.75 4.33 3.87
C TRP A 54 -18.26 4.19 4.08
N ARG A 55 -19.09 4.70 3.14
CA ARG A 55 -20.55 4.53 3.21
C ARG A 55 -20.97 3.08 3.11
N ARG A 56 -20.21 2.26 2.34
CA ARG A 56 -20.50 0.85 2.13
C ARG A 56 -20.13 -0.03 3.32
N PHE A 57 -18.96 0.18 3.90
CA PHE A 57 -18.41 -0.70 4.93
C PHE A 57 -18.26 -0.05 6.30
N GLY A 58 -18.30 1.27 6.38
CA GLY A 58 -17.88 1.95 7.60
C GLY A 58 -16.36 1.87 7.80
N PHE A 59 -15.95 1.95 9.06
CA PHE A 59 -14.59 1.73 9.50
C PHE A 59 -14.45 0.28 9.99
N ASP A 60 -14.70 -0.68 9.09
CA ASP A 60 -14.74 -2.11 9.41
C ASP A 60 -13.42 -2.81 9.12
N GLY A 61 -13.26 -4.00 9.71
CA GLY A 61 -12.15 -4.90 9.48
C GLY A 61 -12.46 -5.97 8.44
N PHE A 62 -11.41 -6.57 7.88
CA PHE A 62 -11.47 -7.63 6.88
C PHE A 62 -10.47 -8.74 7.20
N ALA A 63 -10.72 -9.94 6.65
CA ALA A 63 -9.79 -11.07 6.71
C ALA A 63 -9.33 -11.39 8.14
N ASP A 64 -10.26 -11.60 9.07
CA ASP A 64 -9.97 -11.87 10.48
C ASP A 64 -9.11 -10.77 11.15
N GLY A 65 -9.35 -9.51 10.81
CA GLY A 65 -8.69 -8.34 11.37
C GLY A 65 -7.32 -8.03 10.78
N ARG A 66 -6.93 -8.69 9.68
CA ARG A 66 -5.66 -8.42 8.98
C ARG A 66 -5.60 -7.04 8.36
N PHE A 67 -6.75 -6.49 8.00
CA PHE A 67 -6.88 -5.18 7.38
C PHE A 67 -8.06 -4.44 8.00
N TRP A 68 -7.88 -3.15 8.24
CA TRP A 68 -8.91 -2.27 8.81
C TRP A 68 -8.99 -0.96 8.06
N ILE A 69 -10.19 -0.56 7.69
CA ILE A 69 -10.48 0.82 7.29
C ILE A 69 -10.47 1.66 8.58
N THR A 70 -9.74 2.77 8.57
CA THR A 70 -9.56 3.59 9.78
C THR A 70 -10.36 4.87 9.74
N ASP A 71 -10.83 5.33 10.91
CA ASP A 71 -11.35 6.69 11.08
C ASP A 71 -10.17 7.68 11.17
N PRO A 72 -9.96 8.55 10.15
CA PRO A 72 -8.81 9.44 10.12
C PRO A 72 -8.76 10.43 11.30
N LEU A 73 -9.91 10.72 11.93
CA LEU A 73 -9.96 11.62 13.07
C LEU A 73 -9.47 10.93 14.35
N VAL A 74 -9.79 9.67 14.52
CA VAL A 74 -9.31 8.85 15.63
C VAL A 74 -7.82 8.57 15.48
N TRP A 75 -7.35 8.38 14.24
CA TRP A 75 -5.96 8.04 13.93
C TRP A 75 -5.02 9.25 13.81
N ALA A 76 -5.55 10.49 13.84
CA ALA A 76 -4.73 11.71 13.76
C ALA A 76 -3.55 11.74 14.75
N PRO A 77 -3.68 11.36 16.04
CA PRO A 77 -2.55 11.37 16.97
C PRO A 77 -1.42 10.42 16.58
N VAL A 78 -1.73 9.29 15.92
CA VAL A 78 -0.73 8.33 15.43
C VAL A 78 0.01 8.93 14.25
N VAL A 79 -0.72 9.49 13.28
CA VAL A 79 -0.13 10.16 12.10
C VAL A 79 0.77 11.31 12.54
N ASP A 80 0.30 12.16 13.45
CA ASP A 80 1.07 13.30 13.96
C ASP A 80 2.37 12.82 14.63
N ALA A 81 2.32 11.75 15.44
CA ALA A 81 3.51 11.21 16.11
C ALA A 81 4.53 10.61 15.13
N TRP A 82 4.06 9.90 14.09
CA TRP A 82 4.96 9.29 13.09
C TRP A 82 5.59 10.31 12.15
N LEU A 83 4.94 11.43 11.90
CA LEU A 83 5.44 12.47 11.00
C LEU A 83 6.21 13.58 11.73
N GLU A 84 6.16 13.63 13.05
CA GLU A 84 6.87 14.64 13.85
C GLU A 84 8.38 14.65 13.55
N GLY A 85 8.89 15.80 13.14
CA GLY A 85 10.31 15.97 12.84
C GLY A 85 10.83 15.30 11.57
N THR A 86 9.98 14.62 10.79
CA THR A 86 10.38 13.93 9.56
C THR A 86 10.25 14.86 8.36
N ALA A 87 11.35 15.03 7.61
CA ALA A 87 11.33 15.78 6.35
C ALA A 87 10.90 14.85 5.19
N LEU A 88 9.64 14.92 4.82
CA LEU A 88 9.10 14.15 3.71
C LEU A 88 9.42 14.80 2.35
N PRO A 89 9.58 14.01 1.25
CA PRO A 89 9.85 14.52 -0.09
C PRO A 89 8.58 15.05 -0.79
N PHE A 90 7.61 15.55 -0.04
CA PHE A 90 6.32 16.03 -0.53
C PHE A 90 6.09 17.47 -0.08
N PRO A 91 5.16 18.22 -0.73
CA PRO A 91 4.73 19.52 -0.24
C PRO A 91 4.18 19.43 1.19
N ASP A 92 4.26 20.53 1.92
CA ASP A 92 3.62 20.65 3.23
C ASP A 92 2.10 20.48 3.09
N GLN A 93 1.55 19.47 3.75
CA GLN A 93 0.16 19.07 3.61
C GLN A 93 -0.30 18.29 4.84
N ARG A 94 -1.62 18.11 4.95
CA ARG A 94 -2.18 17.21 5.93
C ARG A 94 -2.19 15.77 5.41
N TRP A 95 -1.91 14.83 6.34
CA TRP A 95 -1.94 13.40 6.07
C TRP A 95 -3.04 12.73 6.89
N TRP A 96 -3.67 11.72 6.29
CA TRP A 96 -4.77 10.98 6.86
C TRP A 96 -4.49 9.48 6.76
N CYS A 97 -4.56 8.76 7.86
CA CYS A 97 -4.51 7.31 7.83
C CYS A 97 -5.86 6.79 7.33
N LEU A 98 -5.88 6.08 6.20
CA LEU A 98 -7.11 5.54 5.61
C LEU A 98 -7.30 4.05 5.88
N ASN A 99 -6.21 3.32 6.08
CA ASN A 99 -6.24 1.90 6.41
C ASN A 99 -4.99 1.50 7.21
N ARG A 100 -5.07 0.31 7.79
CA ARG A 100 -3.96 -0.33 8.49
C ARG A 100 -4.01 -1.83 8.40
N THR A 101 -2.87 -2.48 8.64
CA THR A 101 -2.77 -3.93 8.87
C THR A 101 -3.02 -4.31 10.34
N ALA A 102 -3.06 -5.63 10.63
CA ALA A 102 -3.13 -6.14 11.99
C ALA A 102 -1.90 -5.79 12.84
N MET A 103 -0.73 -5.65 12.22
CA MET A 103 0.53 -5.28 12.88
C MET A 103 0.72 -3.77 12.96
N GLY A 104 -0.17 -2.98 12.36
CA GLY A 104 -0.18 -1.53 12.43
C GLY A 104 0.51 -0.81 11.29
N ASP A 105 0.93 -1.50 10.21
CA ASP A 105 1.34 -0.81 8.99
C ASP A 105 0.21 0.07 8.49
N MET A 106 0.51 1.30 8.09
CA MET A 106 -0.49 2.30 7.73
C MET A 106 -0.25 2.82 6.34
N GLN A 107 -1.32 2.99 5.57
CA GLN A 107 -1.30 3.77 4.35
C GLN A 107 -1.87 5.16 4.62
N LEU A 108 -1.04 6.16 4.36
CA LEU A 108 -1.38 7.55 4.59
C LEU A 108 -1.73 8.25 3.29
N TRP A 109 -2.85 8.97 3.31
CA TRP A 109 -3.30 9.82 2.23
C TRP A 109 -2.93 11.28 2.49
N GLY A 110 -2.07 11.85 1.66
CA GLY A 110 -1.80 13.29 1.63
C GLY A 110 -2.86 14.04 0.82
N GLU A 111 -3.32 15.20 1.30
CA GLU A 111 -4.33 15.99 0.60
C GLU A 111 -3.91 16.40 -0.82
N ILE A 112 -2.60 16.56 -1.05
CA ILE A 112 -2.01 16.88 -2.35
C ILE A 112 -1.47 15.63 -3.03
N SER A 113 -0.70 14.81 -2.30
CA SER A 113 0.06 13.69 -2.88
C SER A 113 -0.72 12.36 -2.94
N GLY A 114 -1.95 12.29 -2.42
CA GLY A 114 -2.70 11.03 -2.42
C GLY A 114 -2.07 9.94 -1.54
N PRO A 115 -2.14 8.65 -1.93
CA PRO A 115 -1.67 7.53 -1.13
C PRO A 115 -0.14 7.33 -1.24
N ALA A 116 0.61 8.41 -1.11
CA ALA A 116 2.03 8.44 -1.41
C ALA A 116 2.96 8.10 -0.22
N LEU A 117 2.41 7.65 0.90
CA LEU A 117 3.23 7.36 2.09
C LEU A 117 2.69 6.17 2.87
N ASP A 118 3.50 5.13 3.00
CA ASP A 118 3.24 4.03 3.91
C ASP A 118 4.15 4.13 5.14
N VAL A 119 3.66 3.67 6.29
CA VAL A 119 4.40 3.62 7.56
C VAL A 119 4.47 2.20 8.05
N ASP A 120 5.69 1.70 8.26
CA ASP A 120 5.99 0.44 8.93
C ASP A 120 6.41 0.75 10.38
N PRO A 121 5.51 0.54 11.36
CA PRO A 121 5.78 0.87 12.75
C PRO A 121 6.73 -0.11 13.43
N ILE A 122 6.90 -1.31 12.91
CA ILE A 122 7.79 -2.33 13.46
C ILE A 122 9.25 -1.96 13.17
N LEU A 123 9.54 -1.61 11.90
CA LEU A 123 10.88 -1.22 11.46
C LEU A 123 11.17 0.28 11.64
N GLY A 124 10.18 1.09 12.01
CA GLY A 124 10.35 2.54 12.14
C GLY A 124 10.56 3.23 10.79
N THR A 125 10.01 2.68 9.72
CA THR A 125 10.30 3.14 8.36
C THR A 125 9.08 3.79 7.72
N LEU A 126 9.31 4.95 7.09
CA LEU A 126 8.34 5.64 6.25
C LEU A 126 8.72 5.42 4.78
N TRP A 127 7.80 4.91 3.98
CA TRP A 127 8.02 4.56 2.58
C TRP A 127 7.32 5.56 1.66
N PRO A 128 8.04 6.57 1.12
CA PRO A 128 7.47 7.52 0.17
C PRO A 128 7.34 6.89 -1.22
N SER A 129 6.30 7.31 -1.95
CA SER A 129 6.06 6.93 -3.35
C SER A 129 5.78 8.17 -4.20
N ALA A 130 6.80 8.68 -4.90
CA ALA A 130 6.63 9.80 -5.82
C ALA A 130 5.81 9.40 -7.06
N GLY A 131 5.81 8.11 -7.43
CA GLY A 131 4.98 7.58 -8.51
C GLY A 131 3.50 7.72 -8.22
N ASP A 132 3.08 7.38 -7.00
CA ASP A 132 1.67 7.52 -6.58
C ASP A 132 1.25 8.99 -6.45
N ALA A 133 2.20 9.88 -6.12
CA ALA A 133 1.94 11.32 -6.06
C ALA A 133 1.85 11.99 -7.45
N ALA A 134 2.47 11.40 -8.49
CA ALA A 134 2.71 12.10 -9.76
C ALA A 134 1.43 12.49 -10.51
N ASP A 135 0.37 11.71 -10.38
CA ASP A 135 -0.87 11.85 -11.15
C ASP A 135 -2.06 12.40 -10.33
N MET A 136 -1.81 12.92 -9.14
CA MET A 136 -2.88 13.37 -8.22
C MET A 136 -3.65 14.61 -8.71
N ASP A 137 -3.07 15.40 -9.62
CA ASP A 137 -3.78 16.49 -10.32
C ASP A 137 -4.80 15.97 -11.35
N ASN A 138 -4.67 14.71 -11.77
CA ASN A 138 -5.63 14.05 -12.64
C ASN A 138 -6.79 13.49 -11.80
N PHE A 139 -7.96 14.09 -11.96
CA PHE A 139 -9.15 13.71 -11.21
C PHE A 139 -9.46 12.19 -11.28
N VAL A 140 -9.43 11.61 -12.49
CA VAL A 140 -9.72 10.17 -12.66
C VAL A 140 -8.70 9.30 -11.94
N MET A 141 -7.41 9.64 -12.06
CA MET A 141 -6.35 8.90 -11.35
C MET A 141 -6.48 9.02 -9.85
N ARG A 142 -6.77 10.24 -9.34
CA ARG A 142 -6.98 10.47 -7.92
C ARG A 142 -8.13 9.62 -7.36
N GLU A 143 -9.25 9.53 -8.08
CA GLU A 143 -10.39 8.68 -7.69
C GLU A 143 -10.05 7.19 -7.74
N ARG A 144 -9.35 6.75 -8.77
CA ARG A 144 -8.89 5.35 -8.88
C ARG A 144 -7.95 4.98 -7.74
N MET A 145 -6.97 5.82 -7.44
CA MET A 145 -6.05 5.59 -6.33
C MET A 145 -6.78 5.58 -4.99
N GLY A 146 -7.82 6.40 -4.81
CA GLY A 146 -8.69 6.36 -3.64
C GLY A 146 -9.40 5.01 -3.47
N CYS A 147 -9.87 4.39 -4.55
CA CYS A 147 -10.43 3.04 -4.52
C CYS A 147 -9.35 1.99 -4.21
N LEU A 148 -8.22 2.04 -4.93
CA LEU A 148 -7.11 1.09 -4.78
C LEU A 148 -6.52 1.06 -3.38
N THR A 149 -6.61 2.16 -2.63
CA THR A 149 -6.24 2.22 -1.20
C THR A 149 -6.93 1.11 -0.38
N PHE A 150 -8.10 0.65 -0.81
CA PHE A 150 -8.85 -0.40 -0.11
C PHE A 150 -8.90 -1.72 -0.88
N THR A 151 -8.86 -1.69 -2.20
CA THR A 151 -8.99 -2.90 -3.04
C THR A 151 -7.65 -3.55 -3.37
N SER A 152 -6.53 -2.85 -3.09
CA SER A 152 -5.17 -3.39 -3.08
C SER A 152 -4.52 -3.18 -1.71
N PRO A 153 -5.02 -3.86 -0.67
CA PRO A 153 -4.67 -3.56 0.72
C PRO A 153 -3.23 -3.95 1.05
N LEU A 154 -2.62 -3.20 1.98
CA LEU A 154 -1.38 -3.60 2.62
C LEU A 154 -1.54 -4.96 3.31
N LYS A 155 -0.47 -5.75 3.31
CA LYS A 155 -0.42 -7.08 3.95
C LYS A 155 0.79 -7.19 4.85
N ASP A 156 0.57 -7.70 6.05
CA ASP A 156 1.67 -8.08 6.93
C ASP A 156 2.50 -9.19 6.27
N SER A 157 3.82 -8.99 6.17
CA SER A 157 4.74 -9.90 5.48
C SER A 157 5.86 -10.44 6.37
N PHE A 158 5.87 -10.10 7.66
CA PHE A 158 6.91 -10.56 8.57
C PHE A 158 6.78 -12.05 8.88
N GLU A 159 7.91 -12.75 8.83
CA GLU A 159 8.01 -14.16 9.18
C GLU A 159 8.59 -14.33 10.59
N ASP A 160 8.07 -15.28 11.32
CA ASP A 160 8.59 -15.70 12.62
C ASP A 160 9.95 -16.38 12.43
N GLU A 161 10.97 -15.91 13.17
CA GLU A 161 12.35 -16.39 13.08
C GLU A 161 12.54 -17.87 13.44
N VAL A 162 11.57 -18.45 14.17
CA VAL A 162 11.64 -19.82 14.65
C VAL A 162 10.87 -20.78 13.75
N SER A 163 9.64 -20.39 13.36
CA SER A 163 8.75 -21.26 12.58
C SER A 163 8.83 -21.03 11.07
N GLY A 164 9.26 -19.82 10.64
CA GLY A 164 9.23 -19.39 9.23
C GLY A 164 7.83 -19.13 8.69
N ARG A 165 6.80 -19.07 9.56
CA ARG A 165 5.43 -18.71 9.20
C ARG A 165 5.22 -17.21 9.37
N LEU A 166 4.21 -16.66 8.72
CA LEU A 166 3.84 -15.27 8.96
C LEU A 166 3.47 -15.06 10.44
N VAL A 167 4.06 -14.04 11.06
CA VAL A 167 3.81 -13.74 12.50
C VAL A 167 2.34 -13.41 12.75
N VAL A 168 1.67 -12.77 11.77
CA VAL A 168 0.24 -12.44 11.86
C VAL A 168 -0.63 -13.69 11.87
N ASP A 169 -0.28 -14.74 11.11
CA ASP A 169 -1.02 -16.01 11.09
C ASP A 169 -0.97 -16.68 12.45
N GLU A 170 0.23 -16.78 13.02
CA GLU A 170 0.41 -17.36 14.35
C GLU A 170 -0.23 -16.52 15.46
N ALA A 171 -0.24 -15.19 15.28
CA ALA A 171 -0.93 -14.30 16.21
C ALA A 171 -2.45 -14.53 16.20
N ILE A 172 -3.06 -14.62 15.03
CA ILE A 172 -4.49 -14.91 14.88
C ILE A 172 -4.84 -16.27 15.49
N GLU A 173 -4.06 -17.31 15.19
CA GLU A 173 -4.27 -18.65 15.74
C GLU A 173 -4.21 -18.67 17.28
N ARG A 174 -3.31 -17.88 17.88
CA ARG A 174 -3.07 -17.88 19.33
C ARG A 174 -3.92 -16.89 20.11
N LEU A 175 -4.14 -15.71 19.55
CA LEU A 175 -4.75 -14.57 20.26
C LEU A 175 -6.18 -14.27 19.78
N GLY A 176 -6.59 -14.86 18.64
CA GLY A 176 -7.80 -14.47 17.92
C GLY A 176 -7.61 -13.17 17.12
N PRO A 177 -8.57 -12.78 16.27
CA PRO A 177 -8.52 -11.58 15.45
C PRO A 177 -8.47 -10.29 16.30
N VAL A 178 -7.74 -9.28 15.83
CA VAL A 178 -7.76 -7.95 16.44
C VAL A 178 -9.01 -7.16 16.04
N GLY A 179 -9.52 -6.36 16.97
CA GLY A 179 -10.65 -5.45 16.76
C GLY A 179 -10.24 -4.08 16.23
N GLU A 180 -11.23 -3.18 16.04
CA GLU A 180 -11.05 -1.85 15.49
C GLU A 180 -9.96 -1.02 16.19
N GLY A 181 -9.98 -0.98 17.52
CA GLY A 181 -9.01 -0.24 18.34
C GLY A 181 -7.79 -1.06 18.75
N GLN A 182 -7.50 -2.19 18.11
CA GLN A 182 -6.46 -3.13 18.53
C GLN A 182 -5.46 -3.43 17.42
N VAL A 183 -4.21 -3.70 17.80
CA VAL A 183 -3.15 -4.22 16.94
C VAL A 183 -2.41 -5.36 17.66
N TYR A 184 -1.69 -6.18 16.91
CA TYR A 184 -0.68 -7.03 17.51
C TYR A 184 0.60 -6.23 17.71
N GLY A 185 1.14 -6.27 18.93
CA GLY A 185 2.40 -5.61 19.26
C GLY A 185 3.38 -6.57 19.91
N PHE A 186 4.66 -6.45 19.57
CA PHE A 186 5.73 -7.20 20.25
C PHE A 186 5.94 -6.67 21.68
N THR A 187 6.05 -7.56 22.64
CA THR A 187 6.36 -7.24 24.03
C THR A 187 7.52 -8.10 24.53
N PRO A 188 8.75 -7.53 24.69
CA PRO A 188 9.12 -6.14 24.44
C PRO A 188 9.10 -5.79 22.94
N ALA A 189 8.93 -4.49 22.63
CA ALA A 189 8.85 -4.02 21.25
C ALA A 189 10.07 -4.43 20.41
N TYR A 190 9.85 -4.65 19.11
CA TYR A 190 10.89 -5.10 18.16
C TYR A 190 12.09 -4.14 18.13
N CYS A 191 11.88 -2.84 18.14
CA CYS A 191 12.93 -1.82 18.15
C CYS A 191 13.93 -1.95 19.30
N PHE A 192 13.57 -2.63 20.40
CA PHE A 192 14.48 -2.89 21.53
C PHE A 192 15.14 -4.25 21.49
N THR A 193 14.54 -5.23 20.82
CA THR A 193 15.00 -6.62 20.88
C THR A 193 15.57 -7.13 19.58
N GLY A 194 15.10 -6.59 18.43
CA GLY A 194 15.38 -7.10 17.10
C GLY A 194 14.85 -8.54 16.87
N ARG A 195 13.86 -8.99 17.69
CA ARG A 195 13.34 -10.37 17.63
C ARG A 195 11.96 -10.41 17.02
N MET A 196 11.87 -11.08 15.88
CA MET A 196 10.64 -11.30 15.14
C MET A 196 10.06 -12.69 15.50
N GLU A 197 9.52 -12.80 16.73
CA GLU A 197 8.98 -14.06 17.23
C GLU A 197 7.51 -13.90 17.58
N ALA A 198 6.62 -14.63 16.90
CA ALA A 198 5.17 -14.53 17.09
C ALA A 198 4.73 -14.77 18.55
N ARG A 199 5.49 -15.58 19.31
CA ARG A 199 5.23 -15.81 20.75
C ARG A 199 5.36 -14.53 21.61
N LEU A 200 6.06 -13.49 21.12
CA LEU A 200 6.22 -12.20 21.80
C LEU A 200 5.08 -11.23 21.49
N LEU A 201 4.19 -11.57 20.57
CA LEU A 201 3.04 -10.71 20.25
C LEU A 201 2.00 -10.76 21.37
N GLY A 202 1.42 -9.62 21.66
CA GLY A 202 0.22 -9.42 22.45
C GLY A 202 -0.82 -8.63 21.67
N VAL A 203 -2.04 -8.54 22.19
CA VAL A 203 -3.06 -7.62 21.68
C VAL A 203 -2.92 -6.31 22.46
N GLU A 204 -2.69 -5.22 21.75
CA GLU A 204 -2.43 -3.90 22.31
C GLU A 204 -3.50 -2.89 21.86
N ASP A 205 -3.68 -1.80 22.63
CA ASP A 205 -4.43 -0.64 22.15
C ASP A 205 -3.68 0.02 20.99
N ALA A 206 -4.32 0.12 19.83
CA ALA A 206 -3.68 0.55 18.60
C ALA A 206 -3.07 1.95 18.71
N ILE A 207 -3.84 2.92 19.22
CA ILE A 207 -3.39 4.32 19.30
C ILE A 207 -2.23 4.46 20.28
N ALA A 208 -2.41 3.91 21.49
CA ALA A 208 -1.38 4.01 22.53
C ALA A 208 -0.09 3.30 22.11
N HIS A 209 -0.20 2.10 21.52
CA HIS A 209 0.95 1.31 21.08
C HIS A 209 1.71 1.97 19.94
N LEU A 210 1.00 2.43 18.90
CA LEU A 210 1.65 3.03 17.73
C LEU A 210 2.25 4.41 18.02
N VAL A 211 1.63 5.22 18.89
CA VAL A 211 2.24 6.46 19.40
C VAL A 211 3.48 6.15 20.24
N PHE A 212 3.42 5.11 21.08
CA PHE A 212 4.60 4.67 21.83
C PHE A 212 5.74 4.24 20.90
N LEU A 213 5.48 3.45 19.85
CA LEU A 213 6.50 3.04 18.88
C LEU A 213 7.12 4.24 18.15
N ALA A 214 6.30 5.22 17.76
CA ALA A 214 6.78 6.45 17.14
C ALA A 214 7.77 7.22 18.03
N GLN A 215 7.55 7.21 19.34
CA GLN A 215 8.41 7.88 20.32
C GLN A 215 9.62 7.04 20.76
N ALA A 216 9.56 5.73 20.57
CA ALA A 216 10.56 4.79 21.09
C ALA A 216 11.71 4.51 20.12
N GLN A 217 11.61 4.94 18.86
CA GLN A 217 12.60 4.66 17.81
C GLN A 217 12.81 5.85 16.89
N ASP A 218 13.98 5.89 16.24
CA ASP A 218 14.27 6.86 15.19
C ASP A 218 13.53 6.49 13.91
N HIS A 219 12.90 7.46 13.28
CA HIS A 219 12.21 7.26 12.01
C HIS A 219 13.19 7.28 10.84
N GLN A 220 13.07 6.30 9.96
CA GLN A 220 13.89 6.20 8.76
C GLN A 220 13.03 6.45 7.52
N LEU A 221 13.55 7.24 6.58
CA LEU A 221 12.93 7.39 5.29
C LEU A 221 13.43 6.26 4.36
N GLY A 222 12.54 5.40 3.93
CA GLY A 222 12.83 4.33 3.00
C GLY A 222 13.16 4.85 1.60
N GLN A 223 13.75 4.00 0.77
CA GLN A 223 14.03 4.37 -0.62
C GLN A 223 12.73 4.39 -1.43
N ASP A 224 12.53 5.47 -2.19
CA ASP A 224 11.43 5.56 -3.15
C ASP A 224 11.71 4.68 -4.38
N PHE A 225 11.15 3.48 -4.38
CA PHE A 225 11.31 2.54 -5.49
C PHE A 225 10.54 2.95 -6.75
N SER A 226 9.47 3.74 -6.64
CA SER A 226 8.72 4.23 -7.78
C SER A 226 9.52 5.25 -8.57
N ALA A 227 10.24 6.15 -7.90
CA ALA A 227 11.15 7.09 -8.53
C ALA A 227 12.32 6.37 -9.22
N ALA A 228 12.88 5.35 -8.59
CA ALA A 228 13.94 4.53 -9.18
C ALA A 228 13.47 3.78 -10.42
N ALA A 229 12.28 3.17 -10.38
CA ALA A 229 11.66 2.49 -11.52
C ALA A 229 11.39 3.46 -12.69
N ALA A 230 10.88 4.66 -12.40
CA ALA A 230 10.65 5.69 -13.41
C ALA A 230 11.96 6.17 -14.07
N GLN A 231 13.04 6.31 -13.31
CA GLN A 231 14.36 6.65 -13.85
C GLN A 231 14.91 5.56 -14.77
N ILE A 232 14.79 4.29 -14.38
CA ILE A 232 15.20 3.15 -15.19
C ILE A 232 14.38 3.09 -16.48
N ALA A 233 13.06 3.25 -16.42
CA ALA A 233 12.17 3.27 -17.57
C ALA A 233 12.52 4.43 -18.53
N ALA A 234 12.83 5.62 -18.01
CA ALA A 234 13.27 6.76 -18.81
C ALA A 234 14.62 6.52 -19.48
N GLN A 235 15.57 5.85 -18.81
CA GLN A 235 16.85 5.48 -19.39
C GLN A 235 16.70 4.46 -20.53
N ILE A 236 15.86 3.45 -20.34
CA ILE A 236 15.56 2.45 -21.41
C ILE A 236 14.94 3.12 -22.63
N ALA A 237 13.99 4.04 -22.42
CA ALA A 237 13.33 4.76 -23.50
C ALA A 237 14.27 5.69 -24.28
N THR A 238 15.33 6.22 -23.65
CA THR A 238 16.34 7.04 -24.30
C THR A 238 17.37 6.21 -25.06
N ASP A 239 17.65 5.00 -24.59
CA ASP A 239 18.63 4.09 -25.24
C ASP A 239 18.05 3.42 -26.50
N ASP A 240 16.72 3.19 -26.53
CA ASP A 240 16.02 2.61 -27.70
C ASP A 240 15.74 3.64 -28.82
N GLY A 241 15.97 4.94 -28.56
CA GLY A 241 15.80 6.05 -29.50
C GLY A 241 17.03 6.37 -30.37
N GLY A 242 18.14 5.66 -30.20
CA GLY A 242 19.42 5.99 -30.80
C GLY A 242 19.98 4.89 -31.67
N GLU A 243 19.33 4.51 -32.79
CA GLU A 243 19.99 3.98 -33.97
C GLU A 243 19.02 3.87 -35.15
N SER A 244 19.04 4.87 -36.00
CA SER A 244 18.73 4.70 -37.42
C SER A 244 20.05 4.64 -38.18
N PRO A 245 20.55 3.49 -38.61
CA PRO A 245 21.62 3.47 -39.60
C PRO A 245 20.99 3.76 -40.95
N GLY A 246 21.28 4.92 -41.50
CA GLY A 246 21.15 5.22 -42.91
C GLY A 246 21.93 4.22 -43.71
N GLY A 247 21.27 3.21 -44.27
CA GLY A 247 21.84 2.25 -45.17
C GLY A 247 21.79 2.77 -46.60
N SER A 248 22.92 3.08 -47.16
CA SER A 248 23.22 3.23 -48.57
C SER A 248 23.26 1.85 -49.20
N GLY A 249 22.63 1.72 -50.38
CA GLY A 249 22.50 0.48 -51.16
C GLY A 249 23.79 -0.09 -51.68
N GLY A 250 23.76 -1.36 -52.10
CA GLY A 250 24.78 -2.08 -52.81
C GLY A 250 24.26 -3.46 -53.21
N ASP A 251 23.99 -3.58 -54.52
CA ASP A 251 23.69 -4.82 -55.27
C ASP A 251 24.74 -5.92 -55.06
N GLY A 252 24.33 -7.20 -55.12
CA GLY A 252 25.26 -8.30 -55.34
C GLY A 252 24.66 -9.67 -55.03
N GLY A 253 24.26 -10.38 -56.07
CA GLY A 253 23.66 -11.71 -56.06
C GLY A 253 24.58 -12.85 -55.64
N GLY A 254 24.01 -14.05 -55.47
CA GLY A 254 24.75 -15.31 -55.48
C GLY A 254 24.20 -16.40 -54.53
N SER A 255 23.31 -17.23 -55.10
CA SER A 255 23.18 -18.70 -55.03
C SER A 255 23.59 -19.48 -53.76
N GLY A 256 22.68 -20.31 -53.30
CA GLY A 256 22.86 -21.76 -53.11
C GLY A 256 23.30 -22.27 -51.73
N GLY A 257 22.57 -23.18 -51.17
CA GLY A 257 23.10 -24.13 -50.22
C GLY A 257 22.10 -24.66 -49.21
N ASP A 258 21.52 -25.84 -49.53
CA ASP A 258 20.76 -26.72 -48.66
C ASP A 258 21.54 -27.10 -47.38
N GLY A 259 20.84 -27.40 -46.31
CA GLY A 259 21.42 -28.09 -45.21
C GLY A 259 20.46 -28.19 -44.01
N GLY A 260 19.70 -29.31 -43.93
CA GLY A 260 18.85 -29.62 -42.81
C GLY A 260 19.64 -30.04 -41.57
N GLY A 261 18.96 -30.07 -40.43
CA GLY A 261 19.49 -30.57 -39.18
C GLY A 261 18.48 -30.46 -38.05
N ASP A 262 17.81 -31.58 -37.84
CA ASP A 262 17.02 -31.91 -36.64
C ASP A 262 17.78 -31.78 -35.30
N GLY A 263 16.99 -31.63 -34.20
CA GLY A 263 17.35 -31.96 -32.83
C GLY A 263 16.78 -30.94 -31.85
N GLY A 264 15.76 -31.07 -31.11
CA GLY A 264 15.35 -32.12 -30.19
C GLY A 264 15.94 -31.89 -28.81
N GLY A 265 15.07 -31.64 -27.82
CA GLY A 265 15.43 -31.74 -26.38
C GLY A 265 14.97 -30.56 -25.53
N VAL A 266 13.79 -30.59 -24.96
CA VAL A 266 13.46 -30.92 -23.56
C VAL A 266 14.39 -30.32 -22.51
N TRP A 267 13.92 -29.37 -21.74
CA TRP A 267 13.71 -29.32 -20.27
C TRP A 267 13.07 -27.99 -19.91
#